data_ec7f3619542ab5bf36ee3a176864fc2f
#
_entry.id   ec7f3619542ab5bf36ee3a176864fc2f
#
_cell.length_a   1.000
_cell.length_b   1.000
_cell.length_c   1.000
_cell.angle_alpha   90.00
_cell.angle_beta   90.00
_cell.angle_gamma   90.00
#
_symmetry.space_group_name_H-M   'P 1'
#
loop_
_entity.id
_entity.type
_entity.pdbx_description
1 polymer ?
#
loop_
_entity_poly.entity_id
_entity_poly.type
_entity_poly.pdbx_seq_one_letter_code
_entity_poly.pdbx_strand_id
1 'polypeptide(L)'
;KQKTAYEISTRDWSSDVCSSDLAALGDSNTGMHLAIGILTAIIGRQKSGKGQKVAVSMQDAVLNLCRVKMRDQQRLERVGYLEEYPQYPHESFGDTVPRGGNAGGGGQPGWILKCKGWETDPNAYIYFTVQGHAWEPICDALGKPEWKTDPNYTTARARQPHIMDIFRTIEDFIKDKTKYEAVDIFRKYDIPCAPVLSMKELLRDESLRKSGSIVEVPHKVRGSYFTVGSPIKFSDMKPEVTASPLLGEHTDEVLAELGYSAEQIKAMHSKKAV
;
A
#
# COMPACT_ATOMS: atom_id res chain seq x y z
N LYS A 1 29.92 -4.92 -17.88
CA LYS A 1 29.51 -3.74 -17.08
C LYS A 1 28.55 -4.25 -16.02
N GLN A 2 28.94 -4.19 -14.74
CA GLN A 2 28.02 -4.42 -13.63
C GLN A 2 26.99 -3.27 -13.64
N LYS A 3 25.70 -3.62 -13.69
CA LYS A 3 24.63 -2.65 -13.53
C LYS A 3 24.68 -2.09 -12.11
N THR A 4 24.51 -0.80 -11.97
CA THR A 4 24.43 -0.17 -10.65
C THR A 4 23.14 -0.64 -9.93
N ALA A 5 23.12 -0.63 -8.60
CA ALA A 5 21.95 -0.99 -7.82
C ALA A 5 20.69 -0.19 -8.23
N TYR A 6 20.89 1.03 -8.72
CA TYR A 6 19.84 1.90 -9.25
C TYR A 6 19.24 1.36 -10.57
N GLU A 7 20.08 0.87 -11.49
CA GLU A 7 19.60 0.29 -12.76
C GLU A 7 18.87 -1.04 -12.57
N ILE A 8 19.22 -1.78 -11.52
CA ILE A 8 18.52 -3.01 -11.13
C ILE A 8 17.16 -2.67 -10.53
N SER A 9 17.07 -1.64 -9.65
CA SER A 9 15.84 -1.29 -8.97
C SER A 9 14.75 -0.74 -9.91
N THR A 10 15.11 0.03 -10.93
CA THR A 10 14.12 0.70 -11.79
C THR A 10 13.47 -0.21 -12.84
N ARG A 11 14.06 -1.37 -13.17
CA ARG A 11 13.51 -2.28 -14.18
C ARG A 11 12.86 -3.54 -13.64
N ASP A 12 13.33 -4.07 -12.51
CA ASP A 12 12.84 -5.35 -11.98
C ASP A 12 11.77 -5.17 -10.89
N TRP A 13 11.68 -3.99 -10.28
CA TRP A 13 10.66 -3.70 -9.28
C TRP A 13 9.31 -3.29 -9.88
N SER A 14 9.29 -2.69 -11.04
CA SER A 14 8.07 -2.23 -11.69
C SER A 14 7.21 -3.35 -12.26
N SER A 15 7.78 -4.54 -12.48
CA SER A 15 7.04 -5.68 -13.01
C SER A 15 6.49 -6.63 -11.95
N ASP A 16 7.02 -6.59 -10.73
CA ASP A 16 6.81 -7.64 -9.73
C ASP A 16 6.10 -7.22 -8.45
N VAL A 17 6.09 -5.93 -8.14
CA VAL A 17 5.35 -5.39 -7.01
C VAL A 17 4.24 -4.51 -7.53
N CYS A 18 3.15 -5.18 -7.90
CA CYS A 18 1.88 -4.53 -8.12
C CYS A 18 2.01 -3.22 -8.89
N SER A 19 1.81 -3.33 -10.18
CA SER A 19 1.51 -2.20 -11.02
C SER A 19 2.07 -0.89 -10.51
N SER A 20 3.25 -0.61 -10.95
CA SER A 20 3.58 0.76 -11.28
C SER A 20 3.34 1.78 -10.19
N ASP A 21 4.36 2.43 -9.83
CA ASP A 21 4.31 3.87 -9.62
C ASP A 21 3.53 4.37 -8.43
N LEU A 22 2.69 3.54 -7.81
CA LEU A 22 1.70 4.09 -6.90
C LEU A 22 2.20 4.27 -5.49
N ALA A 23 3.07 3.42 -5.02
CA ALA A 23 3.35 3.45 -3.59
C ALA A 23 4.75 3.94 -3.24
N ALA A 24 5.68 4.01 -4.21
CA ALA A 24 7.08 4.31 -3.92
C ALA A 24 7.51 3.66 -2.60
N LEU A 25 7.27 2.33 -2.49
CA LEU A 25 7.41 1.60 -1.22
C LEU A 25 8.82 1.75 -0.64
N GLY A 26 9.83 1.78 -1.51
CA GLY A 26 11.20 2.04 -1.11
C GLY A 26 11.33 3.39 -0.43
N ASP A 27 10.93 4.46 -1.11
CA ASP A 27 11.06 5.84 -0.64
C ASP A 27 10.21 6.11 0.59
N SER A 28 8.91 5.85 0.48
CA SER A 28 7.95 6.16 1.54
C SER A 28 8.22 5.38 2.81
N ASN A 29 8.48 4.07 2.70
CA ASN A 29 8.77 3.23 3.85
C ASN A 29 10.10 3.62 4.51
N THR A 30 11.13 3.95 3.73
CA THR A 30 12.41 4.44 4.23
C THR A 30 12.24 5.78 4.94
N GLY A 31 11.47 6.70 4.36
CA GLY A 31 11.15 7.99 4.98
C GLY A 31 10.45 7.84 6.33
N MET A 32 9.47 6.93 6.43
CA MET A 32 8.81 6.62 7.71
C MET A 32 9.78 6.05 8.75
N HIS A 33 10.65 5.11 8.37
CA HIS A 33 11.67 4.56 9.27
C HIS A 33 12.65 5.64 9.73
N LEU A 34 13.07 6.55 8.82
CA LEU A 34 13.95 7.66 9.16
C LEU A 34 13.27 8.62 10.14
N ALA A 35 12.00 8.97 9.93
CA ALA A 35 11.25 9.82 10.85
C ALA A 35 11.16 9.21 12.27
N ILE A 36 10.87 7.91 12.36
CA ILE A 36 10.87 7.17 13.64
C ILE A 36 12.25 7.20 14.26
N GLY A 37 13.31 6.97 13.49
CA GLY A 37 14.69 7.02 13.95
C GLY A 37 15.09 8.38 14.51
N ILE A 38 14.73 9.47 13.82
CA ILE A 38 14.99 10.85 14.26
C ILE A 38 14.24 11.15 15.57
N LEU A 39 12.94 10.83 15.65
CA LEU A 39 12.17 11.02 16.88
C LEU A 39 12.77 10.25 18.05
N THR A 40 13.18 9.01 17.83
CA THR A 40 13.87 8.19 18.84
C THR A 40 15.17 8.81 19.28
N ALA A 41 15.95 9.35 18.34
CA ALA A 41 17.22 10.04 18.65
C ALA A 41 17.00 11.34 19.46
N ILE A 42 15.95 12.09 19.15
CA ILE A 42 15.56 13.30 19.92
C ILE A 42 15.19 12.93 21.37
N ILE A 43 14.36 11.90 21.57
CA ILE A 43 13.99 11.40 22.90
C ILE A 43 15.25 10.91 23.66
N GLY A 44 16.12 10.17 22.98
CA GLY A 44 17.40 9.73 23.55
C GLY A 44 18.31 10.89 23.97
N ARG A 45 18.37 11.96 23.14
CA ARG A 45 19.11 13.18 23.44
C ARG A 45 18.59 13.90 24.68
N GLN A 46 17.29 13.95 24.90
CA GLN A 46 16.70 14.56 26.10
C GLN A 46 17.18 13.89 27.39
N LYS A 47 17.47 12.58 27.35
CA LYS A 47 17.98 11.82 28.50
C LYS A 47 19.48 11.87 28.65
N SER A 48 20.21 11.81 27.52
CA SER A 48 21.68 11.67 27.52
C SER A 48 22.46 12.98 27.33
N GLY A 49 21.78 14.03 26.84
CA GLY A 49 22.40 15.29 26.40
C GLY A 49 23.21 15.18 25.11
N LYS A 50 23.29 13.97 24.50
CA LYS A 50 24.15 13.72 23.32
C LYS A 50 23.32 13.47 22.08
N GLY A 51 23.64 14.16 20.99
CA GLY A 51 23.11 13.87 19.65
C GLY A 51 23.81 12.67 19.02
N GLN A 52 23.17 12.12 17.96
CA GLN A 52 23.73 11.00 17.20
C GLN A 52 23.32 11.08 15.73
N LYS A 53 24.08 10.43 14.87
CA LYS A 53 23.72 10.24 13.47
C LYS A 53 22.67 9.13 13.37
N VAL A 54 21.64 9.38 12.56
CA VAL A 54 20.64 8.37 12.17
C VAL A 54 20.82 8.08 10.68
N ALA A 55 20.91 6.82 10.32
CA ALA A 55 21.01 6.38 8.93
C ALA A 55 20.06 5.22 8.69
N VAL A 56 19.41 5.20 7.54
CA VAL A 56 18.50 4.14 7.08
C VAL A 56 18.81 3.86 5.61
N SER A 57 18.87 2.61 5.22
CA SER A 57 18.94 2.23 3.80
C SER A 57 17.57 1.85 3.26
N MET A 58 17.34 2.13 1.99
CA MET A 58 16.10 1.73 1.30
C MET A 58 15.95 0.21 1.28
N GLN A 59 17.05 -0.51 1.06
CA GLN A 59 17.07 -1.96 1.06
C GLN A 59 16.61 -2.55 2.40
N ASP A 60 17.13 -2.05 3.53
CA ASP A 60 16.75 -2.56 4.86
C ASP A 60 15.28 -2.27 5.18
N ALA A 61 14.80 -1.08 4.80
CA ALA A 61 13.42 -0.70 4.99
C ALA A 61 12.46 -1.61 4.20
N VAL A 62 12.79 -1.94 2.95
CA VAL A 62 11.99 -2.86 2.13
C VAL A 62 12.08 -4.30 2.64
N LEU A 63 13.27 -4.77 3.04
CA LEU A 63 13.42 -6.08 3.66
C LEU A 63 12.55 -6.25 4.92
N ASN A 64 12.36 -5.18 5.68
CA ASN A 64 11.45 -5.21 6.84
C ASN A 64 10.00 -5.57 6.43
N LEU A 65 9.54 -5.13 5.26
CA LEU A 65 8.23 -5.52 4.73
C LEU A 65 8.16 -7.00 4.35
N CYS A 66 9.29 -7.59 3.96
CA CYS A 66 9.39 -8.99 3.55
C CYS A 66 9.51 -9.98 4.73
N ARG A 67 9.52 -9.51 5.99
CA ARG A 67 9.78 -10.33 7.17
C ARG A 67 8.90 -11.59 7.30
N VAL A 68 7.64 -11.51 6.88
CA VAL A 68 6.71 -12.67 6.93
C VAL A 68 7.13 -13.71 5.90
N LYS A 69 7.45 -13.30 4.69
CA LYS A 69 7.92 -14.20 3.63
C LYS A 69 9.26 -14.84 3.96
N MET A 70 10.17 -14.12 4.61
CA MET A 70 11.43 -14.67 5.10
C MET A 70 11.21 -15.74 6.17
N ARG A 71 10.25 -15.56 7.08
CA ARG A 71 9.83 -16.59 8.05
C ARG A 71 9.27 -17.81 7.34
N ASP A 72 8.41 -17.58 6.36
CA ASP A 72 7.76 -18.67 5.62
C ASP A 72 8.79 -19.47 4.80
N GLN A 73 9.79 -18.81 4.22
CA GLN A 73 10.91 -19.49 3.55
C GLN A 73 11.67 -20.42 4.51
N GLN A 74 12.00 -19.96 5.70
CA GLN A 74 12.66 -20.78 6.71
C GLN A 74 11.79 -21.95 7.19
N ARG A 75 10.47 -21.80 7.21
CA ARG A 75 9.55 -22.90 7.49
C ARG A 75 9.56 -23.90 6.33
N LEU A 76 9.48 -23.43 5.09
CA LEU A 76 9.53 -24.29 3.90
C LEU A 76 10.79 -25.15 3.87
N GLU A 77 11.96 -24.54 4.12
CA GLU A 77 13.25 -25.25 4.20
C GLU A 77 13.28 -26.34 5.27
N ARG A 78 12.53 -26.17 6.38
CA ARG A 78 12.47 -27.15 7.46
C ARG A 78 11.47 -28.29 7.22
N VAL A 79 10.33 -27.98 6.60
CA VAL A 79 9.22 -28.95 6.50
C VAL A 79 8.91 -29.38 5.07
N GLY A 80 9.52 -28.74 4.06
CA GLY A 80 9.37 -29.07 2.65
C GLY A 80 8.05 -28.63 2.01
N TYR A 81 7.09 -28.13 2.79
CA TYR A 81 5.78 -27.71 2.32
C TYR A 81 5.12 -26.71 3.27
N LEU A 82 4.33 -25.79 2.73
CA LEU A 82 3.51 -24.85 3.49
C LEU A 82 2.05 -24.88 3.00
N GLU A 83 1.15 -25.30 3.86
CA GLU A 83 -0.28 -25.43 3.55
C GLU A 83 -0.96 -24.08 3.30
N GLU A 84 -0.43 -22.98 3.86
CA GLU A 84 -1.00 -21.64 3.74
C GLU A 84 -0.84 -21.01 2.37
N TYR A 85 -0.02 -21.61 1.51
CA TYR A 85 0.16 -21.12 0.15
C TYR A 85 -0.59 -22.06 -0.80
N PRO A 86 -1.62 -21.60 -1.47
CA PRO A 86 -2.24 -22.37 -2.55
C PRO A 86 -1.18 -22.63 -3.61
N GLN A 87 -1.34 -23.72 -4.34
CA GLN A 87 -0.47 -24.09 -5.48
C GLN A 87 -0.51 -22.97 -6.52
N TYR A 88 0.46 -22.06 -6.47
CA TYR A 88 0.36 -20.81 -7.15
C TYR A 88 1.74 -20.30 -7.59
N PRO A 89 1.85 -19.79 -8.80
CA PRO A 89 0.92 -19.84 -9.95
C PRO A 89 1.06 -21.11 -10.80
N HIS A 90 1.98 -22.02 -10.47
CA HIS A 90 2.42 -23.14 -11.32
C HIS A 90 2.27 -24.51 -10.63
N GLU A 91 1.38 -24.64 -9.69
CA GLU A 91 1.07 -25.90 -8.98
C GLU A 91 2.28 -26.57 -8.28
N SER A 92 3.43 -25.89 -8.22
CA SER A 92 4.59 -26.37 -7.48
C SER A 92 5.22 -25.26 -6.66
N PHE A 93 5.60 -25.58 -5.44
CA PHE A 93 6.29 -24.66 -4.54
C PHE A 93 7.78 -24.55 -4.87
N GLY A 94 8.38 -25.60 -5.41
CA GLY A 94 9.82 -25.72 -5.49
C GLY A 94 10.45 -25.60 -4.11
N ASP A 95 11.64 -25.00 -4.03
CA ASP A 95 12.42 -24.77 -2.82
C ASP A 95 12.29 -23.32 -2.29
N THR A 96 11.44 -22.52 -2.91
CA THR A 96 11.25 -21.10 -2.56
C THR A 96 9.78 -20.75 -2.35
N VAL A 97 9.51 -19.87 -1.41
CA VAL A 97 8.18 -19.27 -1.25
C VAL A 97 7.80 -18.53 -2.52
N PRO A 98 6.66 -18.85 -3.17
CA PRO A 98 6.29 -18.26 -4.43
C PRO A 98 5.93 -16.78 -4.30
N ARG A 99 5.98 -16.07 -5.44
CA ARG A 99 5.45 -14.72 -5.56
C ARG A 99 3.96 -14.72 -5.25
N GLY A 100 3.53 -13.72 -4.49
CA GLY A 100 2.12 -13.62 -4.09
C GLY A 100 1.18 -13.29 -5.27
N GLY A 101 1.63 -12.51 -6.26
CA GLY A 101 0.74 -12.00 -7.30
C GLY A 101 -0.49 -11.33 -6.70
N ASN A 102 -1.67 -11.79 -7.07
CA ASN A 102 -2.95 -11.31 -6.52
C ASN A 102 -3.34 -11.97 -5.18
N ALA A 103 -2.55 -12.92 -4.68
CA ALA A 103 -2.85 -13.61 -3.46
C ALA A 103 -2.46 -12.81 -2.22
N GLY A 104 -3.37 -12.72 -1.27
CA GLY A 104 -3.04 -12.35 0.11
C GLY A 104 -2.31 -13.52 0.77
N GLY A 105 -1.21 -13.23 1.48
CA GLY A 105 -0.44 -14.27 2.17
C GLY A 105 -0.82 -14.40 3.65
N GLY A 106 -0.44 -15.55 4.25
CA GLY A 106 -0.34 -15.65 5.69
C GLY A 106 -1.63 -15.94 6.45
N GLY A 107 -2.30 -17.06 6.20
CA GLY A 107 -3.40 -17.55 7.06
C GLY A 107 -4.77 -16.88 6.85
N GLN A 108 -4.84 -15.85 6.03
CA GLN A 108 -6.08 -15.24 5.57
C GLN A 108 -6.05 -15.17 4.04
N PRO A 109 -6.50 -16.23 3.35
CA PRO A 109 -6.49 -16.25 1.90
C PRO A 109 -7.28 -15.08 1.34
N GLY A 110 -6.63 -14.27 0.51
CA GLY A 110 -7.24 -13.16 -0.19
C GLY A 110 -6.90 -13.21 -1.67
N TRP A 111 -7.78 -12.67 -2.51
CA TRP A 111 -7.62 -12.66 -3.95
C TRP A 111 -8.29 -11.45 -4.59
N ILE A 112 -7.80 -11.06 -5.75
CA ILE A 112 -8.45 -10.06 -6.60
C ILE A 112 -9.40 -10.78 -7.56
N LEU A 113 -10.69 -10.46 -7.50
CA LEU A 113 -11.75 -11.10 -8.27
C LEU A 113 -12.30 -10.16 -9.33
N LYS A 114 -12.55 -10.69 -10.52
CA LYS A 114 -13.11 -9.96 -11.66
C LYS A 114 -14.58 -9.64 -11.46
N CYS A 115 -14.93 -8.40 -11.80
CA CYS A 115 -16.31 -7.93 -11.85
C CYS A 115 -16.70 -7.59 -13.29
N LYS A 116 -17.96 -7.26 -13.53
CA LYS A 116 -18.47 -6.83 -14.82
C LYS A 116 -17.63 -5.68 -15.40
N GLY A 117 -17.19 -5.84 -16.63
CA GLY A 117 -16.40 -4.84 -17.36
C GLY A 117 -14.88 -4.99 -17.22
N TRP A 118 -14.39 -6.03 -16.55
CA TRP A 118 -12.96 -6.26 -16.33
C TRP A 118 -12.12 -6.34 -17.62
N GLU A 119 -12.74 -6.67 -18.75
CA GLU A 119 -12.09 -6.76 -20.05
C GLU A 119 -11.62 -5.39 -20.56
N THR A 120 -12.28 -4.33 -20.14
CA THR A 120 -12.03 -2.95 -20.62
C THR A 120 -11.68 -1.96 -19.53
N ASP A 121 -12.04 -2.24 -18.27
CA ASP A 121 -11.68 -1.43 -17.10
C ASP A 121 -10.70 -2.19 -16.20
N PRO A 122 -9.43 -1.75 -16.14
CA PRO A 122 -8.42 -2.38 -15.29
C PRO A 122 -8.72 -2.28 -13.78
N ASN A 123 -9.75 -1.54 -13.37
CA ASN A 123 -10.19 -1.39 -11.99
C ASN A 123 -11.54 -2.07 -11.71
N ALA A 124 -12.11 -2.83 -12.66
CA ALA A 124 -13.36 -3.57 -12.47
C ALA A 124 -13.14 -4.86 -11.67
N TYR A 125 -12.63 -4.72 -10.45
CA TYR A 125 -12.27 -5.81 -9.55
C TYR A 125 -12.67 -5.50 -8.11
N ILE A 126 -12.80 -6.55 -7.30
CA ILE A 126 -12.82 -6.44 -5.84
C ILE A 126 -11.65 -7.22 -5.24
N TYR A 127 -11.13 -6.75 -4.11
CA TYR A 127 -10.30 -7.57 -3.23
C TYR A 127 -11.21 -8.28 -2.24
N PHE A 128 -11.03 -9.58 -2.12
CA PHE A 128 -11.85 -10.44 -1.29
C PHE A 128 -11.00 -11.32 -0.37
N THR A 129 -11.43 -11.54 0.86
CA THR A 129 -10.71 -12.40 1.82
C THR A 129 -11.64 -13.45 2.42
N VAL A 130 -11.16 -14.70 2.48
CA VAL A 130 -11.84 -15.82 3.12
C VAL A 130 -11.37 -15.90 4.58
N GLN A 131 -11.94 -15.05 5.43
CA GLN A 131 -11.65 -15.07 6.87
C GLN A 131 -12.48 -16.14 7.59
N GLY A 132 -11.94 -16.69 8.67
CA GLY A 132 -12.58 -17.79 9.38
C GLY A 132 -14.00 -17.49 9.86
N HIS A 133 -14.22 -16.31 10.43
CA HIS A 133 -15.54 -15.88 10.92
C HIS A 133 -16.54 -15.54 9.78
N ALA A 134 -16.04 -15.24 8.60
CA ALA A 134 -16.88 -14.93 7.44
C ALA A 134 -17.25 -16.17 6.60
N TRP A 135 -16.79 -17.36 6.98
CA TRP A 135 -16.99 -18.55 6.16
C TRP A 135 -18.47 -18.92 5.98
N GLU A 136 -19.23 -19.03 7.06
CA GLU A 136 -20.66 -19.33 6.97
C GLU A 136 -21.44 -18.26 6.22
N PRO A 137 -21.24 -16.95 6.50
CA PRO A 137 -21.78 -15.88 5.68
C PRO A 137 -21.44 -15.99 4.17
N ILE A 138 -20.21 -16.40 3.82
CA ILE A 138 -19.83 -16.63 2.41
C ILE A 138 -20.66 -17.75 1.82
N CYS A 139 -20.84 -18.88 2.51
CA CYS A 139 -21.68 -19.97 2.06
C CYS A 139 -23.12 -19.52 1.82
N ASP A 140 -23.68 -18.71 2.71
CA ASP A 140 -25.03 -18.16 2.59
C ASP A 140 -25.16 -17.21 1.38
N ALA A 141 -24.22 -16.29 1.23
CA ALA A 141 -24.21 -15.33 0.13
C ALA A 141 -24.11 -16.01 -1.25
N LEU A 142 -23.36 -17.11 -1.34
CA LEU A 142 -23.19 -17.88 -2.56
C LEU A 142 -24.30 -18.91 -2.82
N GLY A 143 -25.21 -19.12 -1.85
CA GLY A 143 -26.22 -20.18 -1.92
C GLY A 143 -25.61 -21.59 -1.89
N LYS A 144 -24.53 -21.77 -1.10
CA LYS A 144 -23.79 -23.02 -0.92
C LYS A 144 -23.83 -23.52 0.53
N PRO A 145 -25.02 -23.74 1.12
CA PRO A 145 -25.13 -24.16 2.51
C PRO A 145 -24.45 -25.49 2.79
N GLU A 146 -24.32 -26.38 1.78
CA GLU A 146 -23.62 -27.64 1.87
C GLU A 146 -22.14 -27.51 2.25
N TRP A 147 -21.50 -26.40 1.90
CA TRP A 147 -20.09 -26.14 2.24
C TRP A 147 -19.85 -25.96 3.75
N LYS A 148 -20.90 -25.65 4.52
CA LYS A 148 -20.79 -25.48 5.97
C LYS A 148 -20.53 -26.81 6.69
N THR A 149 -20.98 -27.92 6.10
CA THR A 149 -20.90 -29.27 6.70
C THR A 149 -19.97 -30.21 5.96
N ASP A 150 -19.55 -29.86 4.74
CA ASP A 150 -18.62 -30.67 3.95
C ASP A 150 -17.22 -30.71 4.63
N PRO A 151 -16.66 -31.88 4.92
CA PRO A 151 -15.35 -32.03 5.54
C PRO A 151 -14.22 -31.28 4.82
N ASN A 152 -14.33 -31.10 3.50
CA ASN A 152 -13.35 -30.36 2.69
C ASN A 152 -13.38 -28.85 2.92
N TYR A 153 -14.44 -28.33 3.53
CA TYR A 153 -14.64 -26.86 3.67
C TYR A 153 -14.86 -26.40 5.12
N THR A 154 -15.13 -27.28 6.07
CA THR A 154 -15.49 -26.92 7.45
C THR A 154 -14.42 -26.14 8.22
N THR A 155 -13.14 -26.40 7.95
CA THR A 155 -12.03 -25.72 8.63
C THR A 155 -11.17 -24.93 7.66
N ALA A 156 -10.47 -23.90 8.16
CA ALA A 156 -9.54 -23.14 7.33
C ALA A 156 -8.47 -24.02 6.68
N ARG A 157 -7.98 -25.03 7.42
CA ARG A 157 -7.00 -26.00 6.91
C ARG A 157 -7.59 -26.88 5.80
N ALA A 158 -8.80 -27.38 5.98
CA ALA A 158 -9.47 -28.21 4.98
C ALA A 158 -9.74 -27.43 3.69
N ARG A 159 -10.01 -26.12 3.77
CA ARG A 159 -10.23 -25.26 2.61
C ARG A 159 -8.98 -24.97 1.78
N GLN A 160 -7.79 -25.07 2.35
CA GLN A 160 -6.55 -24.66 1.64
C GLN A 160 -6.36 -25.35 0.29
N PRO A 161 -6.52 -26.67 0.12
CA PRO A 161 -6.40 -27.32 -1.17
C PRO A 161 -7.45 -26.83 -2.20
N HIS A 162 -8.59 -26.33 -1.72
CA HIS A 162 -9.74 -25.91 -2.54
C HIS A 162 -9.86 -24.40 -2.68
N ILE A 163 -8.90 -23.62 -2.16
CA ILE A 163 -9.05 -22.17 -2.05
C ILE A 163 -9.22 -21.49 -3.40
N MET A 164 -8.58 -21.99 -4.44
CA MET A 164 -8.72 -21.42 -5.78
C MET A 164 -10.09 -21.71 -6.39
N ASP A 165 -10.69 -22.86 -6.10
CA ASP A 165 -12.03 -23.20 -6.56
C ASP A 165 -13.09 -22.40 -5.80
N ILE A 166 -12.83 -22.11 -4.52
CA ILE A 166 -13.65 -21.16 -3.75
C ILE A 166 -13.62 -19.78 -4.40
N PHE A 167 -12.44 -19.24 -4.72
CA PHE A 167 -12.32 -17.94 -5.37
C PHE A 167 -12.95 -17.92 -6.76
N ARG A 168 -12.80 -18.98 -7.55
CA ARG A 168 -13.49 -19.09 -8.86
C ARG A 168 -15.01 -19.08 -8.71
N THR A 169 -15.54 -19.80 -7.72
CA THR A 169 -16.98 -19.80 -7.45
C THR A 169 -17.48 -18.43 -7.04
N ILE A 170 -16.71 -17.69 -6.23
CA ILE A 170 -17.05 -16.31 -5.86
C ILE A 170 -16.98 -15.39 -7.09
N GLU A 171 -15.94 -15.52 -7.91
CA GLU A 171 -15.79 -14.74 -9.14
C GLU A 171 -16.95 -15.01 -10.11
N ASP A 172 -17.34 -16.25 -10.31
CA ASP A 172 -18.51 -16.62 -11.14
C ASP A 172 -19.82 -16.04 -10.62
N PHE A 173 -19.97 -15.94 -9.31
CA PHE A 173 -21.14 -15.32 -8.69
C PHE A 173 -21.23 -13.81 -8.94
N ILE A 174 -20.08 -13.11 -9.06
CA ILE A 174 -20.02 -11.65 -9.19
C ILE A 174 -19.68 -11.15 -10.59
N LYS A 175 -19.30 -12.00 -11.54
CA LYS A 175 -18.83 -11.60 -12.89
C LYS A 175 -19.79 -10.71 -13.68
N ASP A 176 -21.08 -10.82 -13.42
CA ASP A 176 -22.11 -10.01 -14.07
C ASP A 176 -22.47 -8.74 -13.29
N LYS A 177 -21.84 -8.50 -12.16
CA LYS A 177 -22.07 -7.39 -11.24
C LYS A 177 -20.91 -6.41 -11.30
N THR A 178 -21.21 -5.13 -11.21
CA THR A 178 -20.17 -4.11 -11.00
C THR A 178 -19.48 -4.33 -9.67
N LYS A 179 -18.26 -3.82 -9.51
CA LYS A 179 -17.51 -3.90 -8.24
C LYS A 179 -18.27 -3.34 -7.05
N TYR A 180 -19.12 -2.33 -7.26
CA TYR A 180 -19.93 -1.72 -6.20
C TYR A 180 -21.11 -2.62 -5.82
N GLU A 181 -21.82 -3.17 -6.79
CA GLU A 181 -22.91 -4.14 -6.56
C GLU A 181 -22.39 -5.38 -5.84
N ALA A 182 -21.21 -5.90 -6.23
CA ALA A 182 -20.59 -7.04 -5.58
C ALA A 182 -20.25 -6.73 -4.10
N VAL A 183 -19.66 -5.58 -3.84
CA VAL A 183 -19.34 -5.13 -2.47
C VAL A 183 -20.63 -4.95 -1.64
N ASP A 184 -21.67 -4.35 -2.21
CA ASP A 184 -22.93 -4.15 -1.50
C ASP A 184 -23.65 -5.46 -1.16
N ILE A 185 -23.54 -6.49 -2.02
CA ILE A 185 -24.03 -7.83 -1.70
C ILE A 185 -23.27 -8.40 -0.51
N PHE A 186 -21.94 -8.43 -0.55
CA PHE A 186 -21.12 -9.01 0.51
C PHE A 186 -21.22 -8.25 1.83
N ARG A 187 -21.38 -6.93 1.77
CA ARG A 187 -21.61 -6.10 2.97
C ARG A 187 -22.87 -6.48 3.73
N LYS A 188 -23.95 -6.91 3.05
CA LYS A 188 -25.17 -7.37 3.72
C LYS A 188 -24.98 -8.61 4.57
N TYR A 189 -23.93 -9.38 4.29
CA TYR A 189 -23.55 -10.57 5.02
C TYR A 189 -22.34 -10.35 5.94
N ASP A 190 -21.91 -9.11 6.11
CA ASP A 190 -20.71 -8.74 6.90
C ASP A 190 -19.43 -9.46 6.43
N ILE A 191 -19.30 -9.65 5.12
CA ILE A 191 -18.14 -10.31 4.50
C ILE A 191 -17.10 -9.26 4.11
N PRO A 192 -15.83 -9.39 4.55
CA PRO A 192 -14.76 -8.45 4.24
C PRO A 192 -14.40 -8.45 2.76
N CYS A 193 -14.69 -7.37 2.08
CA CYS A 193 -14.26 -7.12 0.71
C CYS A 193 -14.17 -5.61 0.44
N ALA A 194 -13.44 -5.23 -0.62
CA ALA A 194 -13.30 -3.83 -1.02
C ALA A 194 -13.20 -3.70 -2.54
N PRO A 195 -13.73 -2.62 -3.14
CA PRO A 195 -13.57 -2.37 -4.57
C PRO A 195 -12.13 -1.93 -4.85
N VAL A 196 -11.60 -2.32 -6.01
CA VAL A 196 -10.36 -1.75 -6.54
C VAL A 196 -10.70 -0.40 -7.16
N LEU A 197 -10.20 0.69 -6.56
CA LEU A 197 -10.50 2.04 -6.98
C LEU A 197 -9.41 2.61 -7.87
N SER A 198 -9.81 3.27 -8.95
CA SER A 198 -8.92 4.09 -9.77
C SER A 198 -8.55 5.39 -9.05
N MET A 199 -7.44 6.03 -9.45
CA MET A 199 -7.07 7.35 -8.94
C MET A 199 -8.18 8.39 -9.16
N LYS A 200 -8.91 8.28 -10.27
CA LYS A 200 -10.05 9.15 -10.57
C LYS A 200 -11.20 8.99 -9.57
N GLU A 201 -11.50 7.75 -9.16
CA GLU A 201 -12.52 7.46 -8.16
C GLU A 201 -12.06 7.95 -6.78
N LEU A 202 -10.80 7.66 -6.39
CA LEU A 202 -10.23 8.13 -5.13
C LEU A 202 -10.30 9.67 -5.00
N LEU A 203 -9.88 10.41 -6.03
CA LEU A 203 -9.93 11.87 -6.01
C LEU A 203 -11.35 12.45 -5.89
N ARG A 204 -12.39 11.69 -6.26
CA ARG A 204 -13.79 12.09 -6.20
C ARG A 204 -14.53 11.55 -4.99
N ASP A 205 -13.90 10.68 -4.22
CA ASP A 205 -14.52 10.05 -3.05
C ASP A 205 -14.79 11.10 -1.95
N GLU A 206 -16.07 11.34 -1.67
CA GLU A 206 -16.48 12.30 -0.64
C GLU A 206 -16.06 11.88 0.77
N SER A 207 -16.02 10.59 1.05
CA SER A 207 -15.62 10.07 2.36
C SER A 207 -14.15 10.37 2.63
N LEU A 208 -13.27 10.18 1.63
CA LEU A 208 -11.86 10.51 1.72
C LEU A 208 -11.61 12.01 1.87
N ARG A 209 -12.44 12.85 1.23
CA ARG A 209 -12.38 14.31 1.40
C ARG A 209 -12.87 14.73 2.80
N LYS A 210 -14.00 14.22 3.24
CA LYS A 210 -14.56 14.50 4.57
C LYS A 210 -13.64 14.07 5.71
N SER A 211 -12.94 12.94 5.55
CA SER A 211 -11.97 12.45 6.53
C SER A 211 -10.63 13.23 6.51
N GLY A 212 -10.42 14.08 5.50
CA GLY A 212 -9.15 14.77 5.28
C GLY A 212 -8.02 13.85 4.82
N SER A 213 -8.35 12.66 4.27
CA SER A 213 -7.38 11.78 3.63
C SER A 213 -6.98 12.31 2.25
N ILE A 214 -7.88 13.04 1.60
CA ILE A 214 -7.62 13.83 0.40
C ILE A 214 -7.97 15.29 0.73
N VAL A 215 -7.05 16.19 0.44
CA VAL A 215 -7.19 17.62 0.67
C VAL A 215 -6.98 18.41 -0.61
N GLU A 216 -7.66 19.55 -0.72
CA GLU A 216 -7.44 20.51 -1.77
C GLU A 216 -6.48 21.57 -1.28
N VAL A 217 -5.43 21.83 -2.05
CA VAL A 217 -4.37 22.79 -1.71
C VAL A 217 -4.34 23.89 -2.76
N PRO A 218 -4.52 25.18 -2.37
CA PRO A 218 -4.36 26.29 -3.27
C PRO A 218 -2.90 26.46 -3.67
N HIS A 219 -2.64 26.73 -4.95
CA HIS A 219 -1.29 26.95 -5.46
C HIS A 219 -1.24 28.24 -6.28
N LYS A 220 -0.23 29.07 -6.04
CA LYS A 220 -0.11 30.44 -6.59
C LYS A 220 -0.18 30.52 -8.11
N VAL A 221 0.32 29.52 -8.81
CA VAL A 221 0.43 29.50 -10.28
C VAL A 221 -0.57 28.55 -10.94
N ARG A 222 -0.89 27.40 -10.28
CA ARG A 222 -1.68 26.32 -10.90
C ARG A 222 -3.16 26.35 -10.51
N GLY A 223 -3.59 27.29 -9.69
CA GLY A 223 -4.89 27.24 -9.04
C GLY A 223 -4.88 26.26 -7.86
N SER A 224 -5.91 25.43 -7.68
CA SER A 224 -5.90 24.41 -6.65
C SER A 224 -5.62 23.03 -7.23
N TYR A 225 -5.09 22.13 -6.38
CA TYR A 225 -4.88 20.74 -6.71
C TYR A 225 -5.21 19.83 -5.52
N PHE A 226 -5.55 18.59 -5.79
CA PHE A 226 -5.78 17.58 -4.75
C PHE A 226 -4.49 16.83 -4.43
N THR A 227 -4.29 16.56 -3.15
CA THR A 227 -3.19 15.72 -2.65
C THR A 227 -3.63 14.93 -1.43
N VAL A 228 -2.76 14.06 -0.94
CA VAL A 228 -3.01 13.30 0.28
C VAL A 228 -2.87 14.19 1.51
N GLY A 229 -3.79 14.05 2.44
CA GLY A 229 -3.69 14.66 3.77
C GLY A 229 -2.81 13.85 4.71
N SER A 230 -2.59 14.36 5.92
CA SER A 230 -1.86 13.60 6.94
C SER A 230 -2.64 12.35 7.34
N PRO A 231 -2.02 11.16 7.30
CA PRO A 231 -2.65 9.94 7.81
C PRO A 231 -2.71 9.91 9.34
N ILE A 232 -1.89 10.73 10.02
CA ILE A 232 -1.85 10.83 11.47
C ILE A 232 -2.89 11.84 11.92
N LYS A 233 -3.82 11.40 12.76
CA LYS A 233 -4.86 12.24 13.35
C LYS A 233 -4.56 12.49 14.81
N PHE A 234 -4.45 13.75 15.19
CA PHE A 234 -4.22 14.17 16.57
C PHE A 234 -5.51 14.71 17.17
N SER A 235 -5.70 14.53 18.49
CA SER A 235 -6.85 15.10 19.22
C SER A 235 -6.76 16.63 19.32
N ASP A 236 -5.55 17.15 19.54
CA ASP A 236 -5.32 18.52 19.97
C ASP A 236 -4.59 19.40 18.95
N MET A 237 -4.17 18.82 17.82
CA MET A 237 -3.60 19.59 16.72
C MET A 237 -4.05 19.07 15.36
N LYS A 238 -4.12 19.99 14.41
CA LYS A 238 -4.48 19.67 13.02
C LYS A 238 -3.28 19.95 12.13
N PRO A 239 -2.63 18.92 11.55
CA PRO A 239 -1.59 19.12 10.56
C PRO A 239 -2.15 19.85 9.35
N GLU A 240 -1.54 20.94 8.96
CA GLU A 240 -1.85 21.64 7.72
C GLU A 240 -1.05 21.07 6.56
N VAL A 241 -1.72 20.94 5.40
CA VAL A 241 -1.10 20.60 4.14
C VAL A 241 -1.13 21.85 3.27
N THR A 242 0.02 22.44 3.05
CA THR A 242 0.18 23.66 2.27
C THR A 242 0.90 23.39 0.96
N ALA A 243 0.78 24.30 -0.01
CA ALA A 243 1.53 24.22 -1.25
C ALA A 243 3.03 24.37 -0.98
N SER A 244 3.83 23.67 -1.78
CA SER A 244 5.27 23.92 -1.81
C SER A 244 5.56 25.34 -2.31
N PRO A 245 6.62 25.97 -1.81
CA PRO A 245 7.06 27.26 -2.35
C PRO A 245 7.48 27.14 -3.82
N LEU A 246 7.39 28.23 -4.54
CA LEU A 246 7.94 28.33 -5.89
C LEU A 246 9.48 28.35 -5.84
N LEU A 247 10.11 28.01 -6.96
CA LEU A 247 11.57 28.07 -7.06
C LEU A 247 12.05 29.50 -6.75
N GLY A 248 12.94 29.62 -5.78
CA GLY A 248 13.51 30.91 -5.35
C GLY A 248 12.56 31.80 -4.52
N GLU A 249 11.36 31.35 -4.16
CA GLU A 249 10.37 32.16 -3.46
C GLU A 249 10.86 32.76 -2.14
N HIS A 250 11.73 32.04 -1.42
CA HIS A 250 12.25 32.45 -0.13
C HIS A 250 13.73 32.88 -0.19
N THR A 251 14.29 33.02 -1.39
CA THR A 251 15.73 33.35 -1.54
C THR A 251 16.11 34.61 -0.81
N ASP A 252 15.37 35.69 -1.00
CA ASP A 252 15.67 37.00 -0.40
C ASP A 252 15.49 36.97 1.12
N GLU A 253 14.46 36.30 1.60
CA GLU A 253 14.17 36.10 3.02
C GLU A 253 15.32 35.37 3.71
N VAL A 254 15.74 34.24 3.15
CA VAL A 254 16.87 33.43 3.69
C VAL A 254 18.18 34.21 3.66
N LEU A 255 18.46 34.97 2.60
CA LEU A 255 19.66 35.79 2.53
C LEU A 255 19.63 36.92 3.56
N ALA A 256 18.47 37.55 3.78
CA ALA A 256 18.31 38.57 4.82
C ALA A 256 18.50 37.99 6.23
N GLU A 257 17.98 36.78 6.51
CA GLU A 257 18.22 36.07 7.78
C GLU A 257 19.70 35.74 8.00
N LEU A 258 20.45 35.48 6.92
CA LEU A 258 21.89 35.26 6.95
C LEU A 258 22.72 36.56 7.12
N GLY A 259 22.04 37.73 7.16
CA GLY A 259 22.66 39.01 7.43
C GLY A 259 23.11 39.80 6.19
N TYR A 260 22.70 39.39 4.99
CA TYR A 260 22.94 40.18 3.77
C TYR A 260 21.99 41.38 3.69
N SER A 261 22.54 42.55 3.31
CA SER A 261 21.74 43.76 3.12
C SER A 261 20.91 43.66 1.83
N ALA A 262 19.85 44.46 1.76
CA ALA A 262 19.00 44.54 0.57
C ALA A 262 19.80 44.89 -0.71
N GLU A 263 20.82 45.76 -0.58
CA GLU A 263 21.72 46.14 -1.68
C GLU A 263 22.58 44.96 -2.13
N GLN A 264 23.08 44.15 -1.17
CA GLN A 264 23.88 42.96 -1.47
C GLN A 264 23.01 41.90 -2.18
N ILE A 265 21.78 41.65 -1.72
CA ILE A 265 20.83 40.71 -2.34
C ILE A 265 20.50 41.17 -3.77
N LYS A 266 20.20 42.47 -3.95
CA LYS A 266 19.96 43.02 -5.28
C LYS A 266 21.16 42.88 -6.23
N ALA A 267 22.37 43.01 -5.69
CA ALA A 267 23.59 42.79 -6.47
C ALA A 267 23.78 41.32 -6.87
N MET A 268 23.37 40.40 -6.00
CA MET A 268 23.40 38.95 -6.32
C MET A 268 22.43 38.61 -7.45
N HIS A 269 21.21 39.10 -7.43
CA HIS A 269 20.24 38.96 -8.53
C HIS A 269 20.78 39.55 -9.84
N SER A 270 21.37 40.75 -9.77
CA SER A 270 21.94 41.40 -10.96
C SER A 270 23.06 40.57 -11.61
N LYS A 271 23.81 39.83 -10.80
CA LYS A 271 24.89 38.93 -11.25
C LYS A 271 24.40 37.52 -11.55
N LYS A 272 23.11 37.23 -11.41
CA LYS A 272 22.52 35.88 -11.51
C LYS A 272 23.22 34.85 -10.60
N ALA A 273 23.62 35.29 -9.42
CA ALA A 273 24.21 34.42 -8.40
C ALA A 273 23.14 33.73 -7.54
N VAL A 274 21.94 34.26 -7.56
CA VAL A 274 20.71 33.72 -6.94
C VAL A 274 19.52 34.01 -7.86
#